data_6e95adf367ca6d0f1bff01b062981433
#
_entry.id   6e95adf367ca6d0f1bff01b062981433
#
_cell.length_a   1.000
_cell.length_b   1.000
_cell.length_c   1.000
_cell.angle_alpha   90.00
_cell.angle_beta   90.00
_cell.angle_gamma   90.00
#
_symmetry.space_group_name_H-M   'P 1'
#
loop_
_entity.id
_entity.type
_entity.pdbx_description
1 polymer ?
#
loop_
_entity_poly.entity_id
_entity_poly.type
_entity_poly.pdbx_seq_one_letter_code
_entity_poly.pdbx_strand_id
1 'polypeptide(L)'
;MRNKIWKLLVCLSLVVTLTGCKQSMGTEQEKDSLIEEMKDEKKETNGSNTENNVEKADEEESYMSSKLNALKEVNYSFQDVSVHDPSVIEVDGTYYVFGSHLAGAKSEDLINWELLSSGVNKTNTIIPDAPDELEEALTWAQTDTLWAPDVIQLSDGRFYMYYCACRGDAPISALGIAVADQVEGPYEDLGIILRSGMEADTPSENGDTYDSTTHPNAVDPCVFFDKENRLWMAYGSYSGGIYILELNPETGFPLEKGYGKKLLGGNHLRIEGPYIMYSKETDYYYMFLSYGGLDATGGYNIRVSRSKNPDGPYYDAAGNDMSLCKGPAGSFFDDTAAAQYGTKILGNMHFNYIEGETGKLRNGYVSPGHNSAIYDEKTNRYFLIFHTRFENRGEGHQVRVHQMYLNEDGWFVVSPYRYIGESIGSYTKEDVVGPYKYINQMQDISSIMKKSTEIWLNADYTISGRVTGTWELKKDNQIEITIKGESYKGIVTKQWDEYGKKNVMVFTALSEKGISILGSGIYALPENNK
;
A
#
# COMPACT_ATOMS: atom_id res chain seq x y z
N MET A 1 21.87 32.83 31.99
CA MET A 1 22.90 32.24 32.88
C MET A 1 22.65 30.76 32.99
N ARG A 2 23.67 29.95 32.54
CA ARG A 2 24.01 28.59 33.01
C ARG A 2 22.94 27.52 32.90
N ASN A 3 23.14 26.32 32.34
CA ASN A 3 24.33 25.53 31.93
C ASN A 3 23.80 24.39 31.03
N LYS A 4 24.34 24.04 29.91
CA LYS A 4 25.52 23.25 29.52
C LYS A 4 25.57 21.80 30.08
N ILE A 5 25.52 20.86 29.08
CA ILE A 5 26.30 19.63 28.96
C ILE A 5 25.78 18.39 29.72
N TRP A 6 25.48 17.32 28.93
CA TRP A 6 26.17 16.03 29.12
C TRP A 6 26.16 15.19 27.84
N LYS A 7 27.35 15.08 27.23
CA LYS A 7 27.70 13.96 26.33
C LYS A 7 28.34 12.90 27.21
N LEU A 8 27.98 11.62 27.02
CA LEU A 8 28.86 10.52 27.39
C LEU A 8 28.77 9.40 26.36
N LEU A 9 29.86 9.25 25.61
CA LEU A 9 30.19 7.99 24.90
C LEU A 9 30.54 6.93 25.95
N VAL A 10 30.04 5.70 25.73
CA VAL A 10 30.65 4.49 26.27
C VAL A 10 30.81 3.49 25.13
N CYS A 11 32.05 3.36 24.64
CA CYS A 11 32.49 2.18 23.90
C CYS A 11 32.68 1.03 24.89
N LEU A 12 32.04 -0.09 24.66
CA LEU A 12 32.42 -1.36 25.28
C LEU A 12 32.71 -2.39 24.20
N SER A 13 34.01 -2.66 24.04
CA SER A 13 34.56 -3.77 23.27
C SER A 13 34.39 -5.07 24.04
N LEU A 14 33.67 -6.04 23.47
CA LEU A 14 33.66 -7.43 23.97
C LEU A 14 34.54 -8.28 23.07
N VAL A 15 35.62 -8.75 23.63
CA VAL A 15 36.49 -9.80 23.10
C VAL A 15 35.84 -11.14 23.40
N VAL A 16 35.46 -11.89 22.37
CA VAL A 16 35.06 -13.30 22.50
C VAL A 16 36.20 -14.19 22.03
N THR A 17 36.74 -14.93 22.98
CA THR A 17 37.77 -15.96 22.78
C THR A 17 37.16 -17.18 22.09
N LEU A 18 37.76 -17.54 20.95
CA LEU A 18 37.53 -18.81 20.25
C LEU A 18 38.22 -19.96 20.99
N THR A 19 37.45 -20.88 21.54
CA THR A 19 37.91 -22.22 21.89
C THR A 19 37.57 -23.19 20.76
N GLY A 20 38.61 -23.79 20.19
CA GLY A 20 38.51 -24.68 19.06
C GLY A 20 37.98 -26.06 19.42
N CYS A 21 37.20 -26.63 18.52
CA CYS A 21 37.01 -28.07 18.37
C CYS A 21 37.67 -28.53 17.09
N LYS A 22 38.71 -29.34 17.22
CA LYS A 22 39.30 -30.09 16.12
C LYS A 22 38.36 -31.21 15.71
N GLN A 23 37.98 -31.26 14.44
CA GLN A 23 37.48 -32.45 13.78
C GLN A 23 38.41 -32.85 12.66
N SER A 24 38.71 -34.16 12.64
CA SER A 24 39.73 -34.84 11.88
C SER A 24 39.63 -34.66 10.36
N MET A 25 40.79 -34.43 9.74
CA MET A 25 40.99 -34.55 8.28
C MET A 25 40.88 -36.03 7.86
N GLY A 26 39.95 -36.31 6.94
CA GLY A 26 39.98 -37.56 6.16
C GLY A 26 41.15 -37.54 5.16
N THR A 27 41.75 -38.67 4.96
CA THR A 27 42.97 -38.87 4.17
C THR A 27 42.71 -38.68 2.68
N GLU A 28 43.77 -38.27 1.95
CA GLU A 28 43.76 -38.05 0.46
C GLU A 28 43.30 -39.26 -0.36
N GLN A 29 43.28 -40.45 0.19
CA GLN A 29 42.82 -41.68 -0.47
C GLN A 29 41.30 -41.78 -0.65
N GLU A 30 40.47 -41.07 0.13
CA GLU A 30 39.01 -41.07 -0.03
C GLU A 30 38.54 -40.10 -1.11
N LYS A 31 39.37 -39.14 -1.50
CA LYS A 31 39.03 -38.20 -2.60
C LYS A 31 39.26 -38.80 -3.99
N ASP A 32 40.21 -39.67 -4.13
CA ASP A 32 40.52 -40.28 -5.44
C ASP A 32 39.52 -41.38 -5.82
N SER A 33 38.89 -42.07 -4.86
CA SER A 33 37.87 -43.08 -5.14
C SER A 33 36.52 -42.47 -5.59
N LEU A 34 36.18 -41.28 -5.11
CA LEU A 34 34.97 -40.54 -5.52
C LEU A 34 35.09 -39.91 -6.91
N ILE A 35 36.32 -39.65 -7.35
CA ILE A 35 36.58 -39.09 -8.71
C ILE A 35 36.59 -40.18 -9.78
N GLU A 36 36.93 -41.41 -9.45
CA GLU A 36 36.86 -42.53 -10.37
C GLU A 36 35.43 -43.06 -10.56
N GLU A 37 34.59 -43.13 -9.52
CA GLU A 37 33.18 -43.51 -9.67
C GLU A 37 32.36 -42.49 -10.48
N MET A 38 32.73 -41.21 -10.46
CA MET A 38 32.06 -40.17 -11.28
C MET A 38 32.52 -40.18 -12.76
N LYS A 39 33.55 -40.95 -13.15
CA LYS A 39 34.02 -41.05 -14.53
C LYS A 39 33.43 -42.23 -15.30
N ASP A 40 32.98 -43.27 -14.63
CA ASP A 40 32.40 -44.44 -15.31
C ASP A 40 30.90 -44.31 -15.60
N GLU A 41 30.13 -43.45 -14.88
CA GLU A 41 28.71 -43.18 -15.21
C GLU A 41 28.51 -42.24 -16.42
N LYS A 42 29.58 -41.71 -17.03
CA LYS A 42 29.48 -40.78 -18.17
C LYS A 42 29.70 -41.43 -19.55
N LYS A 43 29.64 -42.73 -19.65
CA LYS A 43 30.00 -43.41 -20.93
C LYS A 43 28.88 -44.20 -21.61
N GLU A 44 27.66 -44.25 -21.09
CA GLU A 44 26.55 -44.88 -21.81
C GLU A 44 25.24 -44.10 -21.70
N THR A 45 25.17 -42.92 -22.28
CA THR A 45 23.93 -42.32 -22.85
C THR A 45 24.30 -41.06 -23.61
N ASN A 46 24.72 -41.17 -24.82
CA ASN A 46 24.79 -40.00 -25.69
C ASN A 46 24.71 -40.41 -27.17
N GLY A 47 23.68 -39.94 -27.83
CA GLY A 47 23.60 -39.98 -29.28
C GLY A 47 22.34 -39.45 -29.93
N SER A 48 21.35 -38.82 -29.22
CA SER A 48 20.24 -38.22 -29.97
C SER A 48 19.43 -37.10 -29.25
N ASN A 49 19.71 -36.80 -27.97
CA ASN A 49 18.91 -35.80 -27.24
C ASN A 49 19.59 -34.42 -27.10
N THR A 50 20.87 -34.28 -27.39
CA THR A 50 21.59 -33.01 -27.21
C THR A 50 21.36 -32.02 -28.35
N GLU A 51 21.27 -32.47 -29.57
CA GLU A 51 21.03 -31.58 -30.73
C GLU A 51 19.60 -31.02 -30.70
N ASN A 52 18.60 -31.83 -30.42
CA ASN A 52 17.19 -31.36 -30.29
C ASN A 52 16.97 -30.40 -29.13
N ASN A 53 17.76 -30.46 -28.05
CA ASN A 53 17.63 -29.54 -26.92
C ASN A 53 18.35 -28.21 -27.19
N VAL A 54 19.41 -28.18 -27.95
CA VAL A 54 20.13 -26.97 -28.35
C VAL A 54 19.32 -26.21 -29.40
N GLU A 55 18.78 -26.87 -30.42
CA GLU A 55 17.92 -26.23 -31.42
C GLU A 55 16.67 -25.63 -30.82
N LYS A 56 16.01 -26.30 -29.84
CA LYS A 56 14.88 -25.76 -29.11
C LYS A 56 15.23 -24.54 -28.26
N ALA A 57 16.38 -24.53 -27.60
CA ALA A 57 16.85 -23.41 -26.81
C ALA A 57 17.14 -22.19 -27.71
N ASP A 58 17.76 -22.40 -28.85
CA ASP A 58 18.06 -21.35 -29.82
C ASP A 58 16.77 -20.78 -30.46
N GLU A 59 15.77 -21.62 -30.75
CA GLU A 59 14.45 -21.17 -31.23
C GLU A 59 13.69 -20.35 -30.17
N GLU A 60 13.71 -20.76 -28.91
CA GLU A 60 13.08 -20.02 -27.80
C GLU A 60 13.77 -18.68 -27.57
N GLU A 61 15.10 -18.62 -27.60
CA GLU A 61 15.87 -17.38 -27.46
C GLU A 61 15.60 -16.42 -28.64
N SER A 62 15.57 -16.93 -29.86
CA SER A 62 15.25 -16.18 -31.08
C SER A 62 13.81 -15.61 -31.03
N TYR A 63 12.84 -16.42 -30.60
CA TYR A 63 11.46 -15.99 -30.44
C TYR A 63 11.35 -14.88 -29.38
N MET A 64 11.97 -15.08 -28.21
CA MET A 64 11.95 -14.07 -27.13
C MET A 64 12.63 -12.77 -27.54
N SER A 65 13.78 -12.86 -28.21
CA SER A 65 14.47 -11.68 -28.75
C SER A 65 13.59 -10.91 -29.72
N SER A 66 12.89 -11.58 -30.61
CA SER A 66 11.95 -10.97 -31.56
C SER A 66 10.77 -10.31 -30.82
N LYS A 67 10.18 -10.98 -29.82
CA LYS A 67 9.08 -10.47 -28.99
C LYS A 67 9.48 -9.20 -28.24
N LEU A 68 10.64 -9.19 -27.61
CA LEU A 68 11.11 -8.05 -26.81
C LEU A 68 11.52 -6.86 -27.68
N ASN A 69 12.15 -7.11 -28.83
CA ASN A 69 12.52 -6.06 -29.80
C ASN A 69 11.29 -5.41 -30.46
N ALA A 70 10.14 -6.08 -30.45
CA ALA A 70 8.87 -5.52 -30.97
C ALA A 70 8.24 -4.49 -30.04
N LEU A 71 8.66 -4.40 -28.76
CA LEU A 71 8.10 -3.44 -27.79
C LEU A 71 8.53 -2.00 -28.15
N LYS A 72 7.55 -1.22 -28.57
CA LYS A 72 7.75 0.20 -28.91
C LYS A 72 7.83 1.06 -27.68
N GLU A 73 8.62 2.13 -27.75
CA GLU A 73 8.62 3.18 -26.75
C GLU A 73 7.30 3.97 -26.85
N VAL A 74 6.67 4.22 -25.70
CA VAL A 74 5.45 5.04 -25.57
C VAL A 74 5.70 6.08 -24.50
N ASN A 75 5.51 7.34 -24.84
CA ASN A 75 5.73 8.44 -23.92
C ASN A 75 4.36 8.98 -23.45
N TYR A 76 4.19 9.09 -22.13
CA TYR A 76 3.10 9.79 -21.50
C TYR A 76 3.65 11.02 -20.76
N SER A 77 2.85 12.06 -20.68
CA SER A 77 3.09 13.20 -19.80
C SER A 77 2.17 13.14 -18.60
N PHE A 78 2.66 13.58 -17.46
CA PHE A 78 1.91 13.59 -16.21
C PHE A 78 1.96 14.99 -15.60
N GLN A 79 0.84 15.41 -15.05
CA GLN A 79 0.78 16.52 -14.13
C GLN A 79 0.58 15.94 -12.72
N ASP A 80 1.70 15.71 -12.04
CA ASP A 80 1.71 15.17 -10.68
C ASP A 80 1.39 16.27 -9.66
N VAL A 81 0.74 15.92 -8.58
CA VAL A 81 0.40 16.80 -7.47
C VAL A 81 0.91 16.21 -6.15
N SER A 82 1.24 17.10 -5.22
CA SER A 82 1.64 16.75 -3.85
C SER A 82 0.46 17.04 -2.92
N VAL A 83 -0.35 16.02 -2.65
CA VAL A 83 -1.39 16.01 -1.62
C VAL A 83 -1.06 14.85 -0.69
N HIS A 84 -0.87 15.14 0.59
CA HIS A 84 -0.62 14.12 1.62
C HIS A 84 -1.97 13.58 2.09
N ASP A 85 -2.05 12.26 2.39
CA ASP A 85 -3.24 11.60 2.89
C ASP A 85 -4.49 11.79 2.00
N PRO A 86 -4.41 11.46 0.68
CA PRO A 86 -5.47 11.80 -0.26
C PRO A 86 -6.75 10.99 -0.02
N SER A 87 -7.85 11.66 0.32
CA SER A 87 -9.19 11.10 0.28
C SER A 87 -9.88 11.50 -1.03
N VAL A 88 -10.51 10.55 -1.71
CA VAL A 88 -11.06 10.71 -3.06
C VAL A 88 -12.59 10.78 -3.05
N ILE A 89 -13.14 11.71 -3.84
CA ILE A 89 -14.56 11.73 -4.22
C ILE A 89 -14.68 11.96 -5.73
N GLU A 90 -15.62 11.28 -6.39
CA GLU A 90 -15.97 11.54 -7.80
C GLU A 90 -17.29 12.31 -7.84
N VAL A 91 -17.30 13.40 -8.60
CA VAL A 91 -18.48 14.24 -8.81
C VAL A 91 -18.58 14.58 -10.29
N ASP A 92 -19.67 14.17 -10.93
CA ASP A 92 -19.97 14.46 -12.34
C ASP A 92 -18.83 14.12 -13.33
N GLY A 93 -18.04 13.09 -13.00
CA GLY A 93 -16.95 12.60 -13.83
C GLY A 93 -15.61 13.25 -13.59
N THR A 94 -15.54 14.12 -12.60
CA THR A 94 -14.29 14.71 -12.11
C THR A 94 -13.94 14.07 -10.77
N TYR A 95 -12.70 13.65 -10.60
CA TYR A 95 -12.18 13.12 -9.36
C TYR A 95 -11.52 14.23 -8.56
N TYR A 96 -11.84 14.32 -7.29
CA TYR A 96 -11.24 15.27 -6.36
C TYR A 96 -10.48 14.48 -5.28
N VAL A 97 -9.34 15.00 -4.86
CA VAL A 97 -8.63 14.52 -3.68
C VAL A 97 -8.45 15.66 -2.69
N PHE A 98 -8.75 15.39 -1.43
CA PHE A 98 -8.50 16.29 -0.32
C PHE A 98 -7.52 15.63 0.63
N GLY A 99 -6.63 16.40 1.25
CA GLY A 99 -5.60 15.85 2.11
C GLY A 99 -5.11 16.82 3.17
N SER A 100 -4.12 16.38 3.92
CA SER A 100 -3.50 17.15 4.99
C SER A 100 -3.06 18.54 4.54
N HIS A 101 -3.01 19.43 5.51
CA HIS A 101 -2.71 20.86 5.30
C HIS A 101 -3.74 21.60 4.44
N LEU A 102 -4.98 21.14 4.46
CA LEU A 102 -6.08 21.68 3.64
C LEU A 102 -5.68 21.77 2.17
N ALA A 103 -5.03 20.72 1.67
CA ALA A 103 -4.67 20.58 0.27
C ALA A 103 -5.80 19.90 -0.49
N GLY A 104 -6.07 20.36 -1.72
CA GLY A 104 -7.01 19.71 -2.62
C GLY A 104 -6.54 19.77 -4.05
N ALA A 105 -6.89 18.76 -4.83
CA ALA A 105 -6.62 18.69 -6.27
C ALA A 105 -7.75 17.98 -7.00
N LYS A 106 -7.84 18.19 -8.32
CA LYS A 106 -8.83 17.54 -9.18
C LYS A 106 -8.21 16.92 -10.42
N SER A 107 -8.90 15.93 -10.99
CA SER A 107 -8.49 15.23 -12.22
C SER A 107 -9.73 14.73 -12.98
N GLU A 108 -9.71 14.80 -14.31
CA GLU A 108 -10.75 14.20 -15.16
C GLU A 108 -10.40 12.76 -15.58
N ASP A 109 -9.14 12.32 -15.33
CA ASP A 109 -8.61 11.07 -15.88
C ASP A 109 -7.84 10.20 -14.87
N LEU A 110 -7.70 10.65 -13.61
CA LEU A 110 -6.88 10.01 -12.55
C LEU A 110 -5.37 9.99 -12.86
N ILE A 111 -4.94 10.70 -13.90
CA ILE A 111 -3.56 10.73 -14.40
C ILE A 111 -2.95 12.13 -14.25
N ASN A 112 -3.71 13.14 -14.68
CA ASN A 112 -3.30 14.54 -14.66
C ASN A 112 -4.11 15.30 -13.60
N TRP A 113 -3.40 15.90 -12.66
CA TRP A 113 -4.00 16.57 -11.50
C TRP A 113 -3.76 18.06 -11.52
N GLU A 114 -4.78 18.82 -11.21
CA GLU A 114 -4.73 20.27 -11.01
C GLU A 114 -4.89 20.59 -9.52
N LEU A 115 -3.92 21.31 -8.94
CA LEU A 115 -4.00 21.73 -7.54
C LEU A 115 -5.07 22.82 -7.40
N LEU A 116 -6.03 22.65 -6.50
CA LEU A 116 -7.06 23.62 -6.16
C LEU A 116 -6.53 24.65 -5.15
N SER A 117 -6.05 24.16 -4.04
CA SER A 117 -5.52 24.99 -2.96
C SER A 117 -4.64 24.15 -2.02
N SER A 118 -3.88 24.81 -1.14
CA SER A 118 -3.08 24.16 -0.11
C SER A 118 -2.69 25.16 0.99
N GLY A 119 -2.58 24.65 2.22
CA GLY A 119 -2.16 25.41 3.40
C GLY A 119 -3.35 25.98 4.20
N VAL A 120 -3.28 25.85 5.52
CA VAL A 120 -4.25 26.46 6.44
C VAL A 120 -3.92 27.95 6.58
N ASN A 121 -4.49 28.75 5.70
CA ASN A 121 -4.21 30.19 5.62
C ASN A 121 -5.45 30.96 5.10
N LYS A 122 -5.39 32.29 5.15
CA LYS A 122 -6.50 33.17 4.80
C LYS A 122 -6.87 33.17 3.32
N THR A 123 -6.02 32.67 2.46
CA THR A 123 -6.23 32.64 1.00
C THR A 123 -6.61 31.28 0.45
N ASN A 124 -6.74 30.26 1.32
CA ASN A 124 -7.21 28.96 0.90
C ASN A 124 -8.63 29.06 0.34
N THR A 125 -8.89 28.44 -0.80
CA THR A 125 -10.19 28.52 -1.48
C THR A 125 -11.16 27.45 -1.02
N ILE A 126 -10.65 26.39 -0.39
CA ILE A 126 -11.46 25.27 0.10
C ILE A 126 -12.20 25.71 1.38
N ILE A 127 -11.46 26.24 2.36
CA ILE A 127 -12.02 26.92 3.56
C ILE A 127 -11.38 28.31 3.61
N PRO A 128 -12.07 29.36 3.16
CA PRO A 128 -11.58 30.74 3.24
C PRO A 128 -11.35 31.18 4.68
N ASP A 129 -10.33 32.01 4.92
CA ASP A 129 -9.96 32.44 6.26
C ASP A 129 -9.81 31.28 7.28
N ALA A 130 -9.34 30.11 6.81
CA ALA A 130 -9.29 28.86 7.56
C ALA A 130 -8.74 28.99 9.02
N PRO A 131 -7.72 29.82 9.33
CA PRO A 131 -7.29 30.01 10.71
C PRO A 131 -8.34 30.65 11.62
N ASP A 132 -9.15 31.55 11.10
CA ASP A 132 -10.21 32.23 11.84
C ASP A 132 -11.49 31.35 11.87
N GLU A 133 -11.84 30.72 10.74
CA GLU A 133 -13.00 29.83 10.59
C GLU A 133 -12.91 28.60 11.50
N LEU A 134 -11.71 28.01 11.65
CA LEU A 134 -11.45 26.78 12.42
C LEU A 134 -10.76 27.06 13.76
N GLU A 135 -10.87 28.29 14.32
CA GLU A 135 -10.15 28.71 15.52
C GLU A 135 -10.38 27.75 16.71
N GLU A 136 -11.60 27.26 16.91
CA GLU A 136 -11.94 26.35 18.01
C GLU A 136 -11.15 25.03 17.90
N ALA A 137 -11.13 24.41 16.71
CA ALA A 137 -10.45 23.15 16.47
C ALA A 137 -8.93 23.29 16.56
N LEU A 138 -8.37 24.34 15.96
CA LEU A 138 -6.94 24.64 15.98
C LEU A 138 -6.45 24.95 17.40
N THR A 139 -7.24 25.71 18.16
CA THR A 139 -6.96 26.03 19.56
C THR A 139 -6.99 24.79 20.44
N TRP A 140 -8.01 23.92 20.30
CA TRP A 140 -8.09 22.66 21.04
C TRP A 140 -6.88 21.79 20.76
N ALA A 141 -6.58 21.57 19.49
CA ALA A 141 -5.47 20.71 19.05
C ALA A 141 -4.08 21.35 19.22
N GLN A 142 -3.99 22.61 19.65
CA GLN A 142 -2.73 23.34 19.84
C GLN A 142 -1.84 23.29 18.59
N THR A 143 -2.42 23.50 17.42
CA THR A 143 -1.77 23.41 16.11
C THR A 143 -2.21 24.56 15.20
N ASP A 144 -1.48 24.77 14.13
CA ASP A 144 -1.79 25.74 13.07
C ASP A 144 -2.12 25.05 11.72
N THR A 145 -2.32 23.73 11.73
CA THR A 145 -2.57 22.96 10.52
C THR A 145 -3.63 21.88 10.71
N LEU A 146 -4.17 21.37 9.58
CA LEU A 146 -5.08 20.24 9.52
C LEU A 146 -4.35 18.99 9.02
N TRP A 147 -4.86 17.83 9.45
CA TRP A 147 -4.43 16.53 8.97
C TRP A 147 -5.46 15.95 7.99
N ALA A 148 -5.43 14.64 7.77
CA ALA A 148 -6.24 13.94 6.79
C ALA A 148 -7.73 14.26 6.91
N PRO A 149 -8.39 14.84 5.90
CA PRO A 149 -9.84 15.02 5.82
C PRO A 149 -10.49 13.88 5.05
N ASP A 150 -11.82 13.84 5.09
CA ASP A 150 -12.64 13.11 4.14
C ASP A 150 -13.83 13.97 3.68
N VAL A 151 -14.30 13.74 2.45
CA VAL A 151 -15.41 14.50 1.87
C VAL A 151 -16.44 13.56 1.28
N ILE A 152 -17.72 13.79 1.65
CA ILE A 152 -18.87 13.03 1.15
C ILE A 152 -20.01 13.97 0.77
N GLN A 153 -20.81 13.58 -0.23
CA GLN A 153 -22.07 14.25 -0.55
C GLN A 153 -23.22 13.59 0.21
N LEU A 154 -24.02 14.37 0.94
CA LEU A 154 -25.21 13.87 1.63
C LEU A 154 -26.49 14.05 0.78
N SER A 155 -27.60 13.58 1.31
CA SER A 155 -28.90 13.54 0.61
C SER A 155 -29.49 14.91 0.25
N ASP A 156 -29.05 15.97 0.92
CA ASP A 156 -29.41 17.34 0.62
C ASP A 156 -28.65 17.94 -0.59
N GLY A 157 -27.73 17.16 -1.15
CA GLY A 157 -26.90 17.52 -2.30
C GLY A 157 -25.65 18.33 -1.96
N ARG A 158 -25.47 18.70 -0.66
CA ARG A 158 -24.28 19.42 -0.21
C ARG A 158 -23.14 18.47 0.12
N PHE A 159 -21.91 19.02 0.11
CA PHE A 159 -20.68 18.32 0.42
C PHE A 159 -20.27 18.59 1.85
N TYR A 160 -19.96 17.54 2.56
CA TYR A 160 -19.55 17.57 3.97
C TYR A 160 -18.10 17.11 4.07
N MET A 161 -17.25 18.01 4.53
CA MET A 161 -15.85 17.74 4.80
C MET A 161 -15.68 17.44 6.29
N TYR A 162 -15.23 16.23 6.59
CA TYR A 162 -14.79 15.86 7.94
C TYR A 162 -13.31 16.17 8.03
N TYR A 163 -12.98 17.24 8.76
CA TYR A 163 -11.61 17.69 8.94
C TYR A 163 -11.08 17.30 10.31
N CYS A 164 -9.76 17.24 10.47
CA CYS A 164 -9.15 17.07 11.78
C CYS A 164 -7.92 17.95 11.96
N ALA A 165 -7.82 18.51 13.16
CA ALA A 165 -6.65 19.21 13.66
C ALA A 165 -5.96 18.33 14.70
N CYS A 166 -4.61 18.22 14.67
CA CYS A 166 -3.85 17.40 15.61
C CYS A 166 -2.54 18.07 15.98
N ARG A 167 -2.16 17.97 17.23
CA ARG A 167 -0.92 18.52 17.76
C ARG A 167 0.36 17.87 17.16
N GLY A 168 0.30 16.63 16.73
CA GLY A 168 1.40 15.93 16.07
C GLY A 168 2.34 15.17 17.00
N ASP A 169 2.64 15.68 18.19
CA ASP A 169 3.49 15.02 19.19
C ASP A 169 2.68 14.38 20.34
N ALA A 170 1.37 14.58 20.35
CA ALA A 170 0.44 14.02 21.32
C ALA A 170 -0.95 13.82 20.68
N PRO A 171 -1.78 12.87 21.16
CA PRO A 171 -3.11 12.64 20.64
C PRO A 171 -4.12 13.69 21.13
N ILE A 172 -3.75 14.97 21.00
CA ILE A 172 -4.63 16.12 21.30
C ILE A 172 -5.18 16.57 19.95
N SER A 173 -6.44 16.21 19.70
CA SER A 173 -7.04 16.40 18.38
C SER A 173 -8.51 16.81 18.47
N ALA A 174 -8.95 17.52 17.43
CA ALA A 174 -10.34 17.86 17.18
C ALA A 174 -10.71 17.38 15.78
N LEU A 175 -11.78 16.61 15.66
CA LEU A 175 -12.41 16.21 14.42
C LEU A 175 -13.72 17.00 14.30
N GLY A 176 -13.89 17.75 13.22
CA GLY A 176 -15.04 18.60 12.96
C GLY A 176 -15.65 18.35 11.59
N ILE A 177 -16.74 19.04 11.31
CA ILE A 177 -17.47 19.01 10.04
C ILE A 177 -17.53 20.42 9.48
N ALA A 178 -17.29 20.56 8.17
CA ALA A 178 -17.58 21.76 7.39
C ALA A 178 -18.45 21.40 6.19
N VAL A 179 -19.27 22.33 5.70
CA VAL A 179 -20.25 22.08 4.64
C VAL A 179 -20.14 23.10 3.51
N ALA A 180 -20.33 22.65 2.26
CA ALA A 180 -20.35 23.50 1.07
C ALA A 180 -21.42 23.06 0.07
N ASP A 181 -21.88 24.00 -0.77
CA ASP A 181 -22.78 23.70 -1.89
C ASP A 181 -22.02 23.10 -3.09
N GLN A 182 -20.72 23.31 -3.16
CA GLN A 182 -19.85 22.82 -4.24
C GLN A 182 -18.71 21.98 -3.63
N VAL A 183 -18.29 20.94 -4.34
CA VAL A 183 -17.21 20.05 -3.86
C VAL A 183 -15.87 20.77 -3.66
N GLU A 184 -15.59 21.81 -4.44
CA GLU A 184 -14.38 22.64 -4.31
C GLU A 184 -14.47 23.66 -3.15
N GLY A 185 -15.64 23.78 -2.50
CA GLY A 185 -15.92 24.80 -1.48
C GLY A 185 -16.63 26.04 -2.07
N PRO A 186 -16.68 27.15 -1.33
CA PRO A 186 -16.12 27.32 0.02
C PRO A 186 -16.89 26.51 1.07
N TYR A 187 -16.17 25.87 1.99
CA TYR A 187 -16.75 25.17 3.11
C TYR A 187 -16.88 26.12 4.31
N GLU A 188 -17.99 26.01 5.03
CA GLU A 188 -18.29 26.71 6.28
C GLU A 188 -18.26 25.72 7.46
N ASP A 189 -17.61 26.08 8.57
CA ASP A 189 -17.49 25.21 9.75
C ASP A 189 -18.84 24.99 10.44
N LEU A 190 -19.15 23.75 10.76
CA LEU A 190 -20.30 23.36 11.59
C LEU A 190 -19.88 22.99 13.02
N GLY A 191 -18.60 22.99 13.31
CA GLY A 191 -18.00 22.73 14.61
C GLY A 191 -17.44 21.33 14.81
N ILE A 192 -16.88 21.14 16.00
CA ILE A 192 -16.20 19.91 16.41
C ILE A 192 -17.24 18.84 16.80
N ILE A 193 -17.05 17.62 16.31
CA ILE A 193 -17.91 16.46 16.64
C ILE A 193 -17.23 15.45 17.58
N LEU A 194 -15.90 15.38 17.58
CA LEU A 194 -15.12 14.53 18.48
C LEU A 194 -13.83 15.22 18.90
N ARG A 195 -13.45 14.97 20.14
CA ARG A 195 -12.17 15.42 20.71
C ARG A 195 -11.39 14.26 21.29
N SER A 196 -10.08 14.40 21.34
CA SER A 196 -9.17 13.52 22.07
C SER A 196 -8.15 14.33 22.85
N GLY A 197 -7.44 13.68 23.78
CA GLY A 197 -6.38 14.32 24.57
C GLY A 197 -6.89 15.25 25.67
N MET A 198 -8.08 14.98 26.22
CA MET A 198 -8.62 15.71 27.36
C MET A 198 -7.69 15.61 28.57
N GLU A 199 -7.58 16.70 29.33
CA GLU A 199 -6.91 16.69 30.63
C GLU A 199 -7.70 15.87 31.67
N ALA A 200 -7.03 15.44 32.74
CA ALA A 200 -7.58 14.49 33.71
C ALA A 200 -8.86 14.93 34.42
N ASP A 201 -9.16 16.23 34.45
CA ASP A 201 -10.38 16.83 35.05
C ASP A 201 -11.52 17.04 34.03
N THR A 202 -11.25 16.78 32.74
CA THR A 202 -12.23 16.87 31.67
C THR A 202 -12.60 15.47 31.18
N PRO A 203 -13.90 15.08 31.25
CA PRO A 203 -14.34 13.78 30.77
C PRO A 203 -14.06 13.61 29.28
N SER A 204 -13.72 12.37 28.89
CA SER A 204 -13.63 11.95 27.49
C SER A 204 -15.02 11.97 26.83
N GLU A 205 -15.09 11.74 25.51
CA GLU A 205 -16.38 11.63 24.81
C GLU A 205 -17.25 10.46 25.35
N ASN A 206 -16.61 9.44 25.96
CA ASN A 206 -17.30 8.35 26.66
C ASN A 206 -17.78 8.71 28.06
N GLY A 207 -17.36 9.86 28.60
CA GLY A 207 -17.68 10.31 29.95
C GLY A 207 -16.75 9.81 31.06
N ASP A 208 -15.71 9.07 30.70
CA ASP A 208 -14.65 8.61 31.60
C ASP A 208 -13.37 9.47 31.43
N THR A 209 -12.28 9.11 32.12
CA THR A 209 -10.99 9.77 31.93
C THR A 209 -10.34 9.30 30.62
N TYR A 210 -9.88 10.25 29.79
CA TYR A 210 -9.20 9.93 28.55
C TYR A 210 -7.89 9.16 28.81
N ASP A 211 -7.73 8.02 28.12
CA ASP A 211 -6.54 7.17 28.13
C ASP A 211 -6.12 6.87 26.69
N SER A 212 -5.03 7.45 26.25
CA SER A 212 -4.51 7.29 24.87
C SER A 212 -4.09 5.88 24.50
N THR A 213 -3.99 4.95 25.44
CA THR A 213 -3.71 3.53 25.14
C THR A 213 -4.94 2.76 24.69
N THR A 214 -6.12 3.26 25.06
CA THR A 214 -7.42 2.61 24.83
C THR A 214 -8.41 3.48 24.08
N HIS A 215 -8.38 4.82 24.23
CA HIS A 215 -9.22 5.76 23.48
C HIS A 215 -8.54 6.19 22.17
N PRO A 216 -9.32 6.48 21.13
CA PRO A 216 -8.76 6.87 19.83
C PRO A 216 -8.10 8.24 19.90
N ASN A 217 -7.19 8.50 18.97
CA ASN A 217 -6.88 9.83 18.51
C ASN A 217 -7.98 10.26 17.50
N ALA A 218 -8.63 11.39 17.70
CA ALA A 218 -9.76 11.84 16.87
C ALA A 218 -9.27 12.48 15.56
N VAL A 219 -8.73 11.65 14.67
CA VAL A 219 -8.16 12.01 13.35
C VAL A 219 -8.47 10.94 12.31
N ASP A 220 -8.12 11.21 11.05
CA ASP A 220 -8.20 10.29 9.91
C ASP A 220 -9.62 9.76 9.66
N PRO A 221 -10.63 10.63 9.52
CA PRO A 221 -11.99 10.19 9.20
C PRO A 221 -12.05 9.55 7.82
N CYS A 222 -12.88 8.51 7.70
CA CYS A 222 -13.39 7.95 6.46
C CYS A 222 -14.89 7.77 6.59
N VAL A 223 -15.66 8.49 5.79
CA VAL A 223 -17.12 8.54 5.86
C VAL A 223 -17.73 7.88 4.64
N PHE A 224 -18.63 6.94 4.85
CA PHE A 224 -19.21 6.17 3.77
C PHE A 224 -20.64 5.72 4.06
N PHE A 225 -21.42 5.54 3.00
CA PHE A 225 -22.71 4.87 3.10
C PHE A 225 -22.53 3.35 3.00
N ASP A 226 -23.23 2.63 3.88
CA ASP A 226 -23.33 1.18 3.74
C ASP A 226 -24.40 0.77 2.70
N LYS A 227 -24.51 -0.52 2.44
CA LYS A 227 -25.46 -1.08 1.47
C LYS A 227 -26.94 -0.87 1.84
N GLU A 228 -27.22 -0.50 3.08
CA GLU A 228 -28.55 -0.14 3.59
C GLU A 228 -28.76 1.39 3.65
N ASN A 229 -27.85 2.21 3.11
CA ASN A 229 -27.83 3.67 3.14
C ASN A 229 -27.73 4.27 4.56
N ARG A 230 -27.13 3.57 5.52
CA ARG A 230 -26.71 4.13 6.79
C ARG A 230 -25.36 4.81 6.59
N LEU A 231 -25.17 5.93 7.25
CA LEU A 231 -23.92 6.68 7.18
C LEU A 231 -23.01 6.29 8.34
N TRP A 232 -21.75 5.98 8.02
CA TRP A 232 -20.74 5.55 8.98
C TRP A 232 -19.50 6.40 8.88
N MET A 233 -18.76 6.54 10.00
CA MET A 233 -17.42 7.12 10.03
C MET A 233 -16.47 6.15 10.74
N ALA A 234 -15.48 5.63 10.02
CA ALA A 234 -14.30 5.00 10.60
C ALA A 234 -13.23 6.07 10.81
N TYR A 235 -12.48 6.00 11.91
CA TYR A 235 -11.47 7.02 12.22
C TYR A 235 -10.46 6.52 13.25
N GLY A 236 -9.36 7.24 13.42
CA GLY A 236 -8.37 6.97 14.43
C GLY A 236 -6.98 6.71 13.85
N SER A 237 -5.98 7.04 14.65
CA SER A 237 -4.57 6.86 14.35
C SER A 237 -3.82 6.49 15.60
N TYR A 238 -2.98 5.47 15.51
CA TYR A 238 -2.10 4.99 16.58
C TYR A 238 -2.87 4.79 17.90
N SER A 239 -2.47 5.46 18.97
CA SER A 239 -3.14 5.58 20.27
C SER A 239 -3.97 4.36 20.66
N GLY A 240 -5.27 4.55 20.94
CA GLY A 240 -6.23 3.50 21.27
C GLY A 240 -6.69 2.66 20.07
N GLY A 241 -6.30 3.02 18.85
CA GLY A 241 -6.60 2.29 17.60
C GLY A 241 -7.70 2.92 16.77
N ILE A 242 -8.28 2.11 15.90
CA ILE A 242 -9.30 2.49 14.92
C ILE A 242 -10.69 2.20 15.46
N TYR A 243 -11.57 3.17 15.31
CA TYR A 243 -12.96 3.16 15.79
C TYR A 243 -13.92 3.40 14.64
N ILE A 244 -15.19 3.06 14.84
CA ILE A 244 -16.29 3.34 13.93
C ILE A 244 -17.53 3.76 14.70
N LEU A 245 -18.26 4.73 14.17
CA LEU A 245 -19.55 5.15 14.69
C LEU A 245 -20.53 5.45 13.56
N GLU A 246 -21.83 5.37 13.88
CA GLU A 246 -22.90 5.68 12.94
C GLU A 246 -23.23 7.17 13.00
N LEU A 247 -23.43 7.77 11.82
CA LEU A 247 -23.78 9.17 11.65
C LEU A 247 -25.23 9.30 11.17
N ASN A 248 -25.84 10.43 11.46
CA ASN A 248 -27.12 10.79 10.88
C ASN A 248 -26.95 11.13 9.39
N PRO A 249 -27.59 10.39 8.46
CA PRO A 249 -27.39 10.57 7.02
C PRO A 249 -27.95 11.90 6.46
N GLU A 250 -28.77 12.63 7.24
CA GLU A 250 -29.31 13.94 6.85
C GLU A 250 -28.42 15.10 7.31
N THR A 251 -27.70 14.93 8.41
CA THR A 251 -26.94 16.02 9.03
C THR A 251 -25.44 15.80 9.10
N GLY A 252 -24.98 14.56 8.94
CA GLY A 252 -23.57 14.19 9.07
C GLY A 252 -23.05 14.05 10.50
N PHE A 253 -23.83 14.41 11.52
CA PHE A 253 -23.42 14.36 12.93
C PHE A 253 -23.56 12.96 13.52
N PRO A 254 -22.75 12.60 14.55
CA PRO A 254 -22.89 11.34 15.26
C PRO A 254 -24.31 11.12 15.81
N LEU A 255 -24.86 9.91 15.63
CA LEU A 255 -26.16 9.54 16.20
C LEU A 255 -26.11 9.37 17.72
N GLU A 256 -24.98 8.89 18.23
CA GLU A 256 -24.77 8.65 19.66
C GLU A 256 -23.52 9.39 20.15
N LYS A 257 -23.49 9.70 21.43
CA LYS A 257 -22.29 10.26 22.09
C LYS A 257 -21.25 9.18 22.28
N GLY A 258 -19.98 9.58 22.33
CA GLY A 258 -18.85 8.70 22.57
C GLY A 258 -18.05 8.40 21.34
N TYR A 259 -17.01 7.60 21.53
CA TYR A 259 -16.07 7.24 20.47
C TYR A 259 -16.58 6.15 19.53
N GLY A 260 -17.74 5.55 19.79
CA GLY A 260 -18.28 4.43 19.02
C GLY A 260 -17.60 3.09 19.33
N LYS A 261 -17.62 2.18 18.35
CA LYS A 261 -17.11 0.81 18.48
C LYS A 261 -15.66 0.74 18.04
N LYS A 262 -14.80 0.12 18.84
CA LYS A 262 -13.42 -0.18 18.47
C LYS A 262 -13.35 -1.32 17.45
N LEU A 263 -12.62 -1.12 16.36
CA LEU A 263 -12.38 -2.14 15.33
C LEU A 263 -11.08 -2.91 15.59
N LEU A 264 -9.97 -2.19 15.83
CA LEU A 264 -8.64 -2.79 16.06
C LEU A 264 -7.67 -1.77 16.67
N GLY A 265 -6.44 -2.19 16.93
CA GLY A 265 -5.39 -1.32 17.42
C GLY A 265 -5.37 -1.17 18.94
N GLY A 266 -4.61 -0.22 19.42
CA GLY A 266 -4.42 0.12 20.83
C GLY A 266 -2.99 -0.06 21.30
N ASN A 267 -2.69 0.52 22.47
CA ASN A 267 -1.34 0.59 23.02
C ASN A 267 -0.33 1.17 22.00
N HIS A 268 -0.75 2.23 21.31
CA HIS A 268 0.07 3.00 20.35
C HIS A 268 0.66 2.15 19.21
N LEU A 269 -0.03 1.11 18.72
CA LEU A 269 0.36 0.49 17.46
C LEU A 269 0.33 1.51 16.32
N ARG A 270 1.35 1.49 15.46
CA ARG A 270 1.42 2.35 14.28
C ARG A 270 0.51 1.82 13.18
N ILE A 271 -0.79 2.06 13.34
CA ILE A 271 -1.86 1.75 12.39
C ILE A 271 -2.76 2.97 12.32
N GLU A 272 -3.02 3.45 11.09
CA GLU A 272 -3.80 4.67 10.85
C GLU A 272 -4.44 4.68 9.47
N GLY A 273 -5.08 5.81 9.10
CA GLY A 273 -5.65 6.03 7.79
C GLY A 273 -6.68 4.98 7.40
N PRO A 274 -7.71 4.71 8.22
CA PRO A 274 -8.75 3.76 7.83
C PRO A 274 -9.51 4.29 6.62
N TYR A 275 -9.71 3.44 5.60
CA TYR A 275 -10.59 3.71 4.49
C TYR A 275 -11.44 2.50 4.19
N ILE A 276 -12.77 2.66 4.21
CA ILE A 276 -13.71 1.55 4.03
C ILE A 276 -14.47 1.73 2.71
N MET A 277 -14.41 0.72 1.85
CA MET A 277 -15.14 0.66 0.59
C MET A 277 -15.96 -0.62 0.51
N TYR A 278 -17.24 -0.50 0.14
CA TYR A 278 -18.10 -1.64 -0.15
C TYR A 278 -17.96 -2.08 -1.59
N SER A 279 -17.79 -3.37 -1.83
CA SER A 279 -17.82 -3.96 -3.17
C SER A 279 -19.11 -4.74 -3.38
N LYS A 280 -19.93 -4.29 -4.31
CA LYS A 280 -21.16 -4.99 -4.74
C LYS A 280 -20.86 -6.37 -5.34
N GLU A 281 -19.70 -6.53 -5.99
CA GLU A 281 -19.28 -7.77 -6.66
C GLU A 281 -19.04 -8.91 -5.66
N THR A 282 -18.44 -8.60 -4.50
CA THR A 282 -18.08 -9.60 -3.48
C THR A 282 -19.01 -9.59 -2.28
N ASP A 283 -19.86 -8.56 -2.15
CA ASP A 283 -20.68 -8.27 -0.97
C ASP A 283 -19.84 -8.20 0.32
N TYR A 284 -18.66 -7.51 0.24
CA TYR A 284 -17.80 -7.24 1.37
C TYR A 284 -17.49 -5.75 1.50
N TYR A 285 -17.32 -5.30 2.75
CA TYR A 285 -16.65 -4.07 3.09
C TYR A 285 -15.16 -4.36 3.21
N TYR A 286 -14.33 -3.62 2.49
CA TYR A 286 -12.88 -3.69 2.55
C TYR A 286 -12.35 -2.49 3.31
N MET A 287 -11.67 -2.77 4.42
CA MET A 287 -11.01 -1.74 5.23
C MET A 287 -9.52 -1.74 4.88
N PHE A 288 -9.09 -0.66 4.27
CA PHE A 288 -7.68 -0.36 4.01
C PHE A 288 -7.12 0.40 5.21
N LEU A 289 -5.86 0.15 5.51
CA LEU A 289 -5.15 0.73 6.65
C LEU A 289 -3.69 0.93 6.29
N SER A 290 -3.06 1.91 6.89
CA SER A 290 -1.64 2.13 6.81
C SER A 290 -0.93 1.68 8.08
N TYR A 291 0.15 0.94 7.91
CA TYR A 291 0.97 0.37 8.98
C TYR A 291 2.38 0.93 8.92
N GLY A 292 3.00 1.14 10.07
CA GLY A 292 4.34 1.72 10.18
C GLY A 292 4.34 3.24 10.27
N GLY A 293 5.53 3.86 10.22
CA GLY A 293 5.67 5.31 10.23
C GLY A 293 5.63 5.88 8.82
N LEU A 294 5.02 7.04 8.67
CA LEU A 294 4.76 7.69 7.39
C LEU A 294 6.00 8.28 6.70
N ASP A 295 7.07 8.58 7.45
CA ASP A 295 8.29 9.19 6.92
C ASP A 295 9.09 8.23 6.01
N ALA A 296 10.10 8.75 5.30
CA ALA A 296 10.91 7.97 4.37
C ALA A 296 11.64 6.77 5.00
N THR A 297 11.75 6.72 6.32
CA THR A 297 12.39 5.63 7.08
C THR A 297 11.41 4.80 7.90
N GLY A 298 10.14 5.17 7.90
CA GLY A 298 9.11 4.62 8.79
C GLY A 298 8.53 3.27 8.37
N GLY A 299 8.72 2.88 7.12
CA GLY A 299 8.23 1.59 6.62
C GLY A 299 6.71 1.55 6.36
N TYR A 300 6.10 2.69 6.07
CA TYR A 300 4.69 2.81 5.77
C TYR A 300 4.28 1.84 4.66
N ASN A 301 3.15 1.16 4.85
CA ASN A 301 2.64 0.19 3.89
C ASN A 301 1.12 0.05 4.02
N ILE A 302 0.46 -0.26 2.89
CA ILE A 302 -0.99 -0.40 2.81
C ILE A 302 -1.39 -1.86 3.01
N ARG A 303 -2.35 -2.08 3.91
CA ARG A 303 -2.95 -3.40 4.17
C ARG A 303 -4.45 -3.34 4.06
N VAL A 304 -5.05 -4.48 3.72
CA VAL A 304 -6.50 -4.63 3.59
C VAL A 304 -7.02 -5.79 4.43
N SER A 305 -8.22 -5.61 4.95
CA SER A 305 -9.05 -6.64 5.58
C SER A 305 -10.49 -6.48 5.11
N ARG A 306 -11.35 -7.49 5.32
CA ARG A 306 -12.75 -7.42 4.86
C ARG A 306 -13.74 -7.95 5.88
N SER A 307 -14.97 -7.45 5.78
CA SER A 307 -16.11 -7.85 6.62
C SER A 307 -17.41 -7.89 5.83
N LYS A 308 -18.39 -8.63 6.30
CA LYS A 308 -19.78 -8.59 5.78
C LYS A 308 -20.60 -7.44 6.37
N ASN A 309 -20.11 -6.81 7.42
CA ASN A 309 -20.75 -5.67 8.08
C ASN A 309 -19.80 -4.47 8.11
N PRO A 310 -20.33 -3.23 8.02
CA PRO A 310 -19.50 -2.02 8.05
C PRO A 310 -18.69 -1.90 9.35
N ASP A 311 -19.25 -2.35 10.47
CA ASP A 311 -18.66 -2.29 11.82
C ASP A 311 -17.94 -3.58 12.24
N GLY A 312 -17.61 -4.47 11.27
CA GLY A 312 -16.86 -5.70 11.50
C GLY A 312 -17.68 -6.89 12.03
N PRO A 313 -17.02 -7.98 12.47
CA PRO A 313 -15.55 -8.11 12.55
C PRO A 313 -14.89 -8.18 11.17
N TYR A 314 -13.70 -7.59 11.08
CA TYR A 314 -12.86 -7.63 9.88
C TYR A 314 -11.85 -8.77 9.98
N TYR A 315 -11.57 -9.41 8.84
CA TYR A 315 -10.59 -10.50 8.74
C TYR A 315 -9.62 -10.20 7.59
N ASP A 316 -8.36 -10.57 7.74
CA ASP A 316 -7.37 -10.54 6.67
C ASP A 316 -7.42 -11.85 5.84
N ALA A 317 -6.59 -11.95 4.78
CA ALA A 317 -6.57 -13.12 3.90
C ALA A 317 -6.07 -14.40 4.60
N ALA A 318 -5.30 -14.27 5.67
CA ALA A 318 -4.87 -15.39 6.50
C ALA A 318 -5.94 -15.84 7.52
N GLY A 319 -7.08 -15.14 7.56
CA GLY A 319 -8.18 -15.42 8.48
C GLY A 319 -7.97 -14.86 9.89
N ASN A 320 -7.00 -13.97 10.09
CA ASN A 320 -6.80 -13.32 11.37
C ASN A 320 -7.93 -12.33 11.65
N ASP A 321 -8.53 -12.42 12.84
CA ASP A 321 -9.47 -11.43 13.34
C ASP A 321 -8.73 -10.14 13.70
N MET A 322 -9.06 -9.06 12.99
CA MET A 322 -8.39 -7.77 13.16
C MET A 322 -8.61 -7.15 14.55
N SER A 323 -9.68 -7.50 15.25
CA SER A 323 -9.93 -7.04 16.61
C SER A 323 -8.86 -7.50 17.62
N LEU A 324 -8.12 -8.55 17.28
CA LEU A 324 -7.00 -9.07 18.05
C LEU A 324 -5.67 -8.34 17.76
N CYS A 325 -5.62 -7.52 16.73
CA CYS A 325 -4.45 -6.70 16.39
C CYS A 325 -4.33 -5.55 17.38
N LYS A 326 -3.47 -5.72 18.40
CA LYS A 326 -3.18 -4.69 19.40
C LYS A 326 -1.77 -4.85 19.95
N GLY A 327 -1.15 -3.76 20.39
CA GLY A 327 0.13 -3.78 21.08
C GLY A 327 0.02 -4.42 22.46
N PRO A 328 1.10 -5.01 23.00
CA PRO A 328 1.17 -5.40 24.39
C PRO A 328 0.95 -4.18 25.32
N ALA A 329 0.38 -4.41 26.50
CA ALA A 329 0.21 -3.35 27.48
C ALA A 329 1.56 -2.71 27.85
N GLY A 330 1.62 -1.38 27.79
CA GLY A 330 2.84 -0.59 28.05
C GLY A 330 3.86 -0.59 26.91
N SER A 331 3.54 -1.19 25.75
CA SER A 331 4.35 -1.02 24.55
C SER A 331 4.09 0.33 23.88
N PHE A 332 5.04 0.73 23.03
CA PHE A 332 4.95 1.92 22.22
C PHE A 332 5.57 1.63 20.86
N PHE A 333 4.78 1.74 19.78
CA PHE A 333 5.22 1.47 18.41
C PHE A 333 5.74 0.05 18.18
N ASP A 334 5.06 -0.96 18.73
CA ASP A 334 5.44 -2.37 18.55
C ASP A 334 4.98 -2.91 17.19
N ASP A 335 5.75 -2.61 16.15
CA ASP A 335 5.47 -3.10 14.79
C ASP A 335 5.49 -4.63 14.68
N THR A 336 6.22 -5.32 15.56
CA THR A 336 6.26 -6.78 15.54
C THR A 336 4.90 -7.37 15.92
N ALA A 337 4.22 -6.75 16.88
CA ALA A 337 2.85 -7.16 17.25
C ALA A 337 1.85 -6.95 16.11
N ALA A 338 2.03 -5.89 15.31
CA ALA A 338 1.14 -5.56 14.20
C ALA A 338 1.44 -6.38 12.92
N ALA A 339 2.70 -6.76 12.70
CA ALA A 339 3.19 -7.27 11.41
C ALA A 339 2.43 -8.50 10.87
N GLN A 340 1.89 -9.35 11.74
CA GLN A 340 1.16 -10.55 11.34
C GLN A 340 -0.28 -10.30 10.90
N TYR A 341 -0.84 -9.12 11.16
CA TYR A 341 -2.23 -8.78 10.86
C TYR A 341 -2.35 -7.92 9.61
N GLY A 342 -3.46 -8.11 8.90
CA GLY A 342 -3.78 -7.39 7.68
C GLY A 342 -3.02 -7.88 6.45
N THR A 343 -3.70 -7.95 5.32
CA THR A 343 -3.16 -8.37 4.03
C THR A 343 -2.36 -7.24 3.42
N LYS A 344 -1.03 -7.37 3.37
CA LYS A 344 -0.15 -6.33 2.78
C LYS A 344 -0.25 -6.33 1.26
N ILE A 345 -0.81 -5.28 0.70
CA ILE A 345 -1.01 -5.14 -0.75
C ILE A 345 0.02 -4.22 -1.42
N LEU A 346 0.60 -3.27 -0.68
CA LEU A 346 1.60 -2.36 -1.20
C LEU A 346 2.55 -1.89 -0.09
N GLY A 347 3.85 -1.83 -0.36
CA GLY A 347 4.88 -1.29 0.51
C GLY A 347 6.08 -0.82 -0.31
N ASN A 348 7.22 -0.57 0.36
CA ASN A 348 8.45 -0.15 -0.30
C ASN A 348 8.84 -1.13 -1.40
N MET A 349 8.93 -0.66 -2.64
CA MET A 349 9.24 -1.52 -3.78
C MET A 349 10.09 -0.82 -4.83
N HIS A 350 10.97 -1.59 -5.49
CA HIS A 350 11.83 -1.10 -6.57
C HIS A 350 12.04 -2.18 -7.62
N PHE A 351 11.60 -1.92 -8.84
CA PHE A 351 11.95 -2.75 -10.01
C PHE A 351 13.33 -2.36 -10.52
N ASN A 352 14.30 -3.24 -10.31
CA ASN A 352 15.68 -3.02 -10.72
C ASN A 352 15.79 -2.80 -12.26
N TYR A 353 16.76 -1.98 -12.64
CA TYR A 353 17.20 -1.92 -14.02
C TYR A 353 17.88 -3.24 -14.43
N ILE A 354 17.55 -3.75 -15.60
CA ILE A 354 18.21 -4.90 -16.23
C ILE A 354 19.05 -4.36 -17.40
N GLU A 355 20.27 -4.86 -17.54
CA GLU A 355 21.16 -4.43 -18.62
C GLU A 355 20.54 -4.65 -20.00
N GLY A 356 20.64 -3.64 -20.87
CA GLY A 356 19.98 -3.63 -22.17
C GLY A 356 18.59 -2.98 -22.16
N GLU A 357 17.95 -2.78 -21.00
CA GLU A 357 16.72 -2.00 -20.91
C GLU A 357 16.99 -0.49 -21.06
N THR A 358 15.94 0.26 -21.40
CA THR A 358 15.89 1.73 -21.25
C THR A 358 15.56 2.11 -19.81
N GLY A 359 15.75 3.40 -19.46
CA GLY A 359 15.37 3.89 -18.12
C GLY A 359 16.28 3.37 -17.01
N LYS A 360 17.59 3.60 -17.14
CA LYS A 360 18.60 3.16 -16.16
C LYS A 360 18.41 3.77 -14.77
N LEU A 361 17.95 5.03 -14.69
CA LEU A 361 17.66 5.70 -13.43
C LEU A 361 16.22 5.42 -13.04
N ARG A 362 16.02 4.58 -12.04
CA ARG A 362 14.72 4.20 -11.48
C ARG A 362 14.64 4.66 -10.03
N ASN A 363 13.46 5.07 -9.60
CA ASN A 363 13.20 5.38 -8.21
C ASN A 363 12.07 4.47 -7.73
N GLY A 364 12.33 3.67 -6.69
CA GLY A 364 11.31 2.87 -6.05
C GLY A 364 10.34 3.72 -5.25
N TYR A 365 9.18 3.18 -4.93
CA TYR A 365 8.24 3.76 -3.98
C TYR A 365 8.74 3.56 -2.55
N VAL A 366 8.68 4.62 -1.78
CA VAL A 366 9.08 4.66 -0.37
C VAL A 366 7.89 5.11 0.45
N SER A 367 7.58 4.34 1.49
CA SER A 367 6.50 4.64 2.42
C SER A 367 5.16 4.98 1.73
N PRO A 368 4.65 4.13 0.79
CA PRO A 368 3.32 4.33 0.25
C PRO A 368 2.28 4.08 1.33
N GLY A 369 1.33 5.01 1.46
CA GLY A 369 0.32 4.88 2.51
C GLY A 369 -0.76 5.93 2.48
N HIS A 370 -1.59 5.89 3.52
CA HIS A 370 -2.75 6.73 3.76
C HIS A 370 -3.59 6.87 2.51
N ASN A 371 -4.18 5.76 2.12
CA ASN A 371 -4.89 5.66 0.85
C ASN A 371 -6.39 5.90 1.01
N SER A 372 -6.99 6.33 -0.08
CA SER A 372 -8.40 6.12 -0.39
C SER A 372 -8.56 5.11 -1.53
N ALA A 373 -9.79 4.69 -1.77
CA ALA A 373 -10.13 3.75 -2.83
C ALA A 373 -11.49 4.10 -3.44
N ILE A 374 -11.63 3.93 -4.74
CA ILE A 374 -12.88 4.19 -5.44
C ILE A 374 -13.19 3.08 -6.45
N TYR A 375 -14.48 2.75 -6.56
CA TYR A 375 -15.01 2.02 -7.69
C TYR A 375 -15.59 3.01 -8.68
N ASP A 376 -14.98 3.07 -9.85
CA ASP A 376 -15.46 3.91 -10.95
C ASP A 376 -16.52 3.15 -11.77
N GLU A 377 -17.77 3.57 -11.64
CA GLU A 377 -18.91 2.94 -12.33
C GLU A 377 -18.85 3.10 -13.86
N LYS A 378 -18.18 4.16 -14.37
CA LYS A 378 -18.06 4.39 -15.81
C LYS A 378 -17.16 3.37 -16.49
N THR A 379 -16.06 3.03 -15.84
CA THR A 379 -15.08 2.09 -16.39
C THR A 379 -15.21 0.69 -15.82
N ASN A 380 -16.04 0.51 -14.78
CA ASN A 380 -16.18 -0.75 -14.01
C ASN A 380 -14.84 -1.20 -13.43
N ARG A 381 -14.12 -0.28 -12.74
CA ARG A 381 -12.78 -0.50 -12.21
C ARG A 381 -12.64 0.00 -10.78
N TYR A 382 -11.74 -0.64 -10.05
CA TYR A 382 -11.33 -0.20 -8.73
C TYR A 382 -9.97 0.50 -8.82
N PHE A 383 -9.84 1.61 -8.10
CA PHE A 383 -8.59 2.37 -8.00
C PHE A 383 -8.19 2.56 -6.54
N LEU A 384 -6.88 2.47 -6.30
CA LEU A 384 -6.22 2.84 -5.06
C LEU A 384 -5.53 4.17 -5.29
N ILE A 385 -5.87 5.17 -4.49
CA ILE A 385 -5.27 6.50 -4.51
C ILE A 385 -4.49 6.67 -3.21
N PHE A 386 -3.22 7.00 -3.28
CA PHE A 386 -2.36 7.08 -2.12
C PHE A 386 -1.24 8.09 -2.34
N HIS A 387 -0.61 8.57 -1.26
CA HIS A 387 0.64 9.27 -1.41
C HIS A 387 1.83 8.31 -1.29
N THR A 388 2.91 8.62 -1.98
CA THR A 388 4.19 7.90 -1.83
C THR A 388 5.36 8.84 -1.96
N ARG A 389 6.42 8.52 -1.25
CA ARG A 389 7.75 9.09 -1.43
C ARG A 389 8.54 8.26 -2.44
N PHE A 390 9.71 8.73 -2.80
CA PHE A 390 10.56 8.08 -3.80
C PHE A 390 11.99 7.98 -3.30
N GLU A 391 12.72 6.94 -3.70
CA GLU A 391 14.14 6.81 -3.42
C GLU A 391 14.88 8.10 -3.83
N ASN A 392 15.78 8.56 -2.97
CA ASN A 392 16.65 9.74 -3.19
C ASN A 392 15.91 11.10 -3.30
N ARG A 393 14.63 11.17 -2.89
CA ARG A 393 13.86 12.43 -2.88
C ARG A 393 13.48 12.92 -1.47
N GLY A 394 14.02 12.31 -0.41
CA GLY A 394 13.70 12.65 0.98
C GLY A 394 12.21 12.53 1.28
N GLU A 395 11.62 13.54 1.91
CA GLU A 395 10.20 13.56 2.30
C GLU A 395 9.25 14.05 1.19
N GLY A 396 9.79 14.42 0.02
CA GLY A 396 8.97 14.81 -1.13
C GLY A 396 8.06 13.67 -1.60
N HIS A 397 6.77 13.91 -1.60
CA HIS A 397 5.73 12.92 -1.94
C HIS A 397 4.86 13.39 -3.10
N GLN A 398 4.18 12.44 -3.73
CA GLN A 398 3.22 12.69 -4.79
C GLN A 398 2.04 11.71 -4.66
N VAL A 399 0.88 12.13 -5.13
CA VAL A 399 -0.27 11.25 -5.33
C VAL A 399 0.06 10.22 -6.42
N ARG A 400 -0.34 8.98 -6.18
CA ARG A 400 -0.33 7.89 -7.16
C ARG A 400 -1.67 7.21 -7.19
N VAL A 401 -2.06 6.83 -8.40
CA VAL A 401 -3.26 6.03 -8.65
C VAL A 401 -2.84 4.73 -9.27
N HIS A 402 -3.23 3.62 -8.65
CA HIS A 402 -3.02 2.28 -9.17
C HIS A 402 -4.37 1.58 -9.34
N GLN A 403 -4.53 0.85 -10.44
CA GLN A 403 -5.71 0.01 -10.59
C GLN A 403 -5.63 -1.19 -9.65
N MET A 404 -6.75 -1.52 -9.02
CA MET A 404 -6.92 -2.75 -8.24
C MET A 404 -7.77 -3.75 -9.00
N TYR A 405 -7.54 -5.03 -8.74
CA TYR A 405 -8.30 -6.13 -9.31
C TYR A 405 -8.72 -7.09 -8.21
N LEU A 406 -9.86 -7.72 -8.38
CA LEU A 406 -10.27 -8.84 -7.52
C LEU A 406 -9.68 -10.13 -8.08
N ASN A 407 -8.96 -10.87 -7.24
CA ASN A 407 -8.54 -12.22 -7.56
C ASN A 407 -9.71 -13.21 -7.39
N GLU A 408 -9.52 -14.48 -7.75
CA GLU A 408 -10.58 -15.51 -7.68
C GLU A 408 -11.13 -15.77 -6.26
N ASP A 409 -10.39 -15.37 -5.21
CA ASP A 409 -10.82 -15.48 -3.81
C ASP A 409 -11.54 -14.20 -3.33
N GLY A 410 -11.73 -13.22 -4.23
CA GLY A 410 -12.37 -11.94 -3.93
C GLY A 410 -11.50 -11.02 -3.07
N TRP A 411 -10.18 -11.09 -3.18
CA TRP A 411 -9.26 -10.16 -2.55
C TRP A 411 -8.69 -9.17 -3.57
N PHE A 412 -8.51 -7.94 -3.14
CA PHE A 412 -7.84 -6.94 -3.96
C PHE A 412 -6.35 -7.23 -4.09
N VAL A 413 -5.86 -7.17 -5.32
CA VAL A 413 -4.46 -7.10 -5.70
C VAL A 413 -4.20 -5.80 -6.45
N VAL A 414 -3.05 -5.16 -6.21
CA VAL A 414 -2.73 -3.83 -6.74
C VAL A 414 -1.78 -3.97 -7.92
N SER A 415 -2.06 -3.28 -9.00
CA SER A 415 -1.19 -3.26 -10.18
C SER A 415 0.21 -2.70 -9.84
N PRO A 416 1.30 -3.20 -10.45
CA PRO A 416 2.65 -2.77 -10.14
C PRO A 416 2.99 -1.31 -10.50
N TYR A 417 2.34 -0.76 -11.52
CA TYR A 417 2.62 0.57 -12.04
C TYR A 417 1.41 1.50 -11.91
N ARG A 418 1.69 2.80 -11.94
CA ARG A 418 0.64 3.83 -11.94
C ARG A 418 -0.30 3.66 -13.13
N TYR A 419 -1.56 4.02 -12.92
CA TYR A 419 -2.58 4.05 -13.96
C TYR A 419 -2.26 5.12 -15.02
N ILE A 420 -2.45 4.77 -16.30
CA ILE A 420 -2.25 5.63 -17.46
C ILE A 420 -3.43 5.61 -18.44
N GLY A 421 -4.60 5.12 -17.99
CA GLY A 421 -5.77 4.96 -18.86
C GLY A 421 -5.83 3.61 -19.57
N GLU A 422 -4.98 2.64 -19.21
CA GLU A 422 -4.97 1.31 -19.82
C GLU A 422 -6.27 0.55 -19.57
N SER A 423 -6.68 -0.24 -20.55
CA SER A 423 -7.78 -1.20 -20.42
C SER A 423 -7.25 -2.61 -20.21
N ILE A 424 -8.01 -3.44 -19.48
CA ILE A 424 -7.70 -4.87 -19.37
C ILE A 424 -7.87 -5.50 -20.74
N GLY A 425 -6.79 -6.07 -21.28
CA GLY A 425 -6.81 -6.87 -22.49
C GLY A 425 -7.23 -8.32 -22.22
N SER A 426 -7.24 -9.12 -23.26
CA SER A 426 -7.29 -10.59 -23.15
C SER A 426 -5.94 -11.15 -23.55
N TYR A 427 -5.34 -11.97 -22.71
CA TYR A 427 -3.97 -12.44 -22.89
C TYR A 427 -3.90 -13.95 -23.01
N THR A 428 -2.99 -14.42 -23.86
CA THR A 428 -2.70 -15.82 -24.08
C THR A 428 -1.49 -16.26 -23.23
N LYS A 429 -1.26 -17.56 -23.18
CA LYS A 429 -0.04 -18.12 -22.57
C LYS A 429 1.22 -17.51 -23.18
N GLU A 430 1.25 -17.38 -24.51
CA GLU A 430 2.38 -16.83 -25.26
C GLU A 430 2.66 -15.36 -24.92
N ASP A 431 1.65 -14.60 -24.55
CA ASP A 431 1.81 -13.23 -24.03
C ASP A 431 2.54 -13.24 -22.67
N VAL A 432 2.20 -14.19 -21.80
CA VAL A 432 2.66 -14.26 -20.40
C VAL A 432 4.04 -14.90 -20.29
N VAL A 433 4.37 -15.89 -21.13
CA VAL A 433 5.69 -16.54 -21.13
C VAL A 433 6.81 -15.54 -21.30
N GLY A 434 7.83 -15.59 -20.43
CA GLY A 434 9.01 -14.75 -20.53
C GLY A 434 9.68 -14.43 -19.20
N PRO A 435 10.71 -13.56 -19.23
CA PRO A 435 11.45 -13.12 -18.06
C PRO A 435 10.71 -11.98 -17.35
N TYR A 436 10.76 -11.99 -16.01
CA TYR A 436 10.11 -10.99 -15.15
C TYR A 436 11.04 -10.52 -14.04
N LYS A 437 10.93 -9.25 -13.71
CA LYS A 437 11.36 -8.64 -12.46
C LYS A 437 10.33 -8.99 -11.39
N TYR A 438 10.69 -9.82 -10.42
CA TYR A 438 9.82 -10.37 -9.39
C TYR A 438 10.07 -9.70 -8.05
N ILE A 439 9.02 -9.26 -7.37
CA ILE A 439 9.04 -8.73 -6.01
C ILE A 439 8.11 -9.56 -5.12
N ASN A 440 8.59 -9.93 -3.93
CA ASN A 440 7.74 -10.40 -2.83
C ASN A 440 7.64 -9.28 -1.79
N GLN A 441 6.43 -8.81 -1.51
CA GLN A 441 6.19 -7.70 -0.59
C GLN A 441 6.43 -8.08 0.88
N MET A 442 6.50 -9.39 1.18
CA MET A 442 6.62 -9.88 2.55
C MET A 442 5.50 -9.35 3.46
N GLN A 443 5.54 -9.70 4.75
CA GLN A 443 4.55 -9.27 5.75
C GLN A 443 5.13 -8.29 6.79
N ASP A 444 6.41 -7.95 6.66
CA ASP A 444 7.10 -7.07 7.58
C ASP A 444 6.63 -5.60 7.50
N ILE A 445 6.80 -4.89 8.59
CA ILE A 445 6.72 -3.43 8.68
C ILE A 445 8.16 -2.95 8.80
N SER A 446 8.73 -2.47 7.72
CA SER A 446 10.12 -2.01 7.71
C SER A 446 10.38 -1.03 6.56
N SER A 447 11.39 -0.18 6.72
CA SER A 447 11.88 0.70 5.66
C SER A 447 12.71 -0.01 4.59
N ILE A 448 12.88 -1.33 4.70
CA ILE A 448 13.69 -2.10 3.75
C ILE A 448 13.00 -2.13 2.37
N MET A 449 13.71 -1.60 1.37
CA MET A 449 13.26 -1.62 -0.01
C MET A 449 13.19 -3.06 -0.56
N LYS A 450 12.01 -3.47 -1.01
CA LYS A 450 11.82 -4.75 -1.70
C LYS A 450 12.27 -4.60 -3.15
N LYS A 451 13.51 -4.97 -3.43
CA LYS A 451 14.08 -4.93 -4.78
C LYS A 451 13.75 -6.17 -5.56
N SER A 452 13.45 -5.99 -6.85
CA SER A 452 13.12 -7.10 -7.73
C SER A 452 14.31 -8.05 -7.95
N THR A 453 13.98 -9.31 -8.18
CA THR A 453 14.90 -10.35 -8.66
C THR A 453 14.35 -10.95 -9.94
N GLU A 454 15.18 -11.65 -10.69
CA GLU A 454 14.80 -12.20 -11.99
C GLU A 454 14.22 -13.60 -11.87
N ILE A 455 13.08 -13.82 -12.53
CA ILE A 455 12.45 -15.13 -12.71
C ILE A 455 12.02 -15.30 -14.18
N TRP A 456 11.78 -16.54 -14.58
CA TRP A 456 11.18 -16.87 -15.87
C TRP A 456 9.88 -17.63 -15.66
N LEU A 457 8.82 -17.21 -16.35
CA LEU A 457 7.61 -17.98 -16.54
C LEU A 457 7.78 -18.79 -17.83
N ASN A 458 8.11 -20.08 -17.71
CA ASN A 458 8.46 -20.93 -18.83
C ASN A 458 7.22 -21.45 -19.59
N ALA A 459 7.39 -21.80 -20.85
CA ALA A 459 6.32 -22.31 -21.70
C ALA A 459 5.76 -23.68 -21.25
N ASP A 460 6.47 -24.43 -20.43
CA ASP A 460 6.02 -25.67 -19.81
C ASP A 460 5.30 -25.47 -18.47
N TYR A 461 4.92 -24.20 -18.15
CA TYR A 461 4.30 -23.79 -16.90
C TYR A 461 5.18 -23.89 -15.66
N THR A 462 6.48 -24.12 -15.80
CA THR A 462 7.43 -24.02 -14.69
C THR A 462 7.89 -22.58 -14.47
N ILE A 463 8.45 -22.32 -13.28
CA ILE A 463 9.12 -21.06 -12.93
C ILE A 463 10.57 -21.40 -12.65
N SER A 464 11.48 -20.63 -13.26
CA SER A 464 12.92 -20.76 -13.05
C SER A 464 13.55 -19.40 -12.69
N GLY A 465 14.84 -19.41 -12.32
CA GLY A 465 15.58 -18.21 -11.91
C GLY A 465 15.75 -18.12 -10.40
N ARG A 466 15.54 -16.93 -9.81
CA ARG A 466 15.74 -16.69 -8.37
C ARG A 466 14.85 -17.55 -7.48
N VAL A 467 13.66 -17.86 -7.93
CA VAL A 467 12.74 -18.80 -7.29
C VAL A 467 12.29 -19.83 -8.30
N THR A 468 11.86 -21.00 -7.82
CA THR A 468 11.32 -22.08 -8.66
C THR A 468 9.89 -22.39 -8.22
N GLY A 469 9.09 -22.87 -9.19
CA GLY A 469 7.69 -23.16 -8.94
C GLY A 469 6.95 -23.48 -10.23
N THR A 470 5.65 -23.25 -10.22
CA THR A 470 4.76 -23.42 -11.37
C THR A 470 3.82 -22.22 -11.51
N TRP A 471 3.28 -22.03 -12.69
CA TRP A 471 2.27 -21.01 -12.96
C TRP A 471 1.18 -21.54 -13.88
N GLU A 472 0.00 -20.96 -13.81
CA GLU A 472 -1.12 -21.29 -14.68
C GLU A 472 -1.88 -20.01 -15.03
N LEU A 473 -2.18 -19.81 -16.30
CA LEU A 473 -3.09 -18.77 -16.77
C LEU A 473 -4.50 -19.34 -16.85
N LYS A 474 -5.44 -18.75 -16.14
CA LYS A 474 -6.84 -19.10 -16.09
C LYS A 474 -7.68 -18.15 -16.97
N LYS A 475 -8.99 -18.31 -16.95
CA LYS A 475 -9.92 -17.38 -17.63
C LYS A 475 -9.81 -15.98 -17.04
N ASP A 476 -10.24 -14.98 -17.83
CA ASP A 476 -10.37 -13.58 -17.41
C ASP A 476 -9.06 -13.00 -16.84
N ASN A 477 -7.91 -13.43 -17.42
CA ASN A 477 -6.56 -13.04 -17.02
C ASN A 477 -6.18 -13.42 -15.57
N GLN A 478 -6.93 -14.26 -14.92
CA GLN A 478 -6.53 -14.82 -13.62
C GLN A 478 -5.28 -15.66 -13.79
N ILE A 479 -4.34 -15.50 -12.85
CA ILE A 479 -3.10 -16.28 -12.79
C ILE A 479 -2.98 -16.93 -11.43
N GLU A 480 -2.51 -18.17 -11.41
CA GLU A 480 -2.07 -18.84 -10.21
C GLU A 480 -0.58 -19.11 -10.30
N ILE A 481 0.18 -18.68 -9.31
CA ILE A 481 1.63 -18.83 -9.21
C ILE A 481 1.94 -19.62 -7.94
N THR A 482 2.58 -20.78 -8.06
CA THR A 482 2.99 -21.57 -6.90
C THR A 482 4.50 -21.50 -6.73
N ILE A 483 4.96 -20.99 -5.59
CA ILE A 483 6.37 -20.87 -5.24
C ILE A 483 6.60 -21.55 -3.89
N LYS A 484 7.51 -22.53 -3.83
CA LYS A 484 7.83 -23.29 -2.60
C LYS A 484 6.58 -23.90 -1.93
N GLY A 485 5.59 -24.31 -2.72
CA GLY A 485 4.35 -24.91 -2.23
C GLY A 485 3.31 -23.92 -1.70
N GLU A 486 3.55 -22.61 -1.81
CA GLU A 486 2.57 -21.57 -1.52
C GLU A 486 1.95 -21.06 -2.83
N SER A 487 0.61 -21.08 -2.91
CA SER A 487 -0.13 -20.58 -4.06
C SER A 487 -0.44 -19.09 -3.90
N TYR A 488 -0.27 -18.35 -4.98
CA TYR A 488 -0.60 -16.93 -5.12
C TYR A 488 -1.57 -16.78 -6.29
N LYS A 489 -2.74 -16.21 -6.03
CA LYS A 489 -3.80 -15.99 -6.98
C LYS A 489 -3.93 -14.52 -7.32
N GLY A 490 -4.06 -14.21 -8.60
CA GLY A 490 -4.08 -12.81 -9.03
C GLY A 490 -4.35 -12.64 -10.51
N ILE A 491 -3.89 -11.52 -11.04
CA ILE A 491 -4.17 -11.07 -12.41
C ILE A 491 -2.88 -10.87 -13.19
N VAL A 492 -2.93 -11.22 -14.48
CA VAL A 492 -1.98 -10.70 -15.47
C VAL A 492 -2.62 -9.60 -16.29
N THR A 493 -1.86 -8.58 -16.60
CA THR A 493 -2.28 -7.49 -17.47
C THR A 493 -1.08 -6.86 -18.16
N LYS A 494 -1.32 -5.91 -19.05
CA LYS A 494 -0.27 -5.11 -19.66
C LYS A 494 -0.28 -3.72 -19.06
N GLN A 495 0.87 -3.27 -18.55
CA GLN A 495 1.03 -1.94 -18.00
C GLN A 495 2.25 -1.22 -18.59
N TRP A 496 2.27 0.06 -18.46
CA TRP A 496 3.37 0.91 -18.89
C TRP A 496 4.43 1.06 -17.79
N ASP A 497 5.64 0.56 -18.06
CA ASP A 497 6.81 0.84 -17.23
C ASP A 497 7.25 2.30 -17.44
N GLU A 498 7.04 3.14 -16.45
CA GLU A 498 7.33 4.58 -16.52
C GLU A 498 8.81 4.92 -16.74
N TYR A 499 9.71 4.04 -16.35
CA TYR A 499 11.15 4.22 -16.53
C TYR A 499 11.64 3.72 -17.88
N GLY A 500 11.15 2.57 -18.27
CA GLY A 500 11.46 1.96 -19.57
C GLY A 500 10.64 2.50 -20.72
N LYS A 501 9.54 3.22 -20.41
CA LYS A 501 8.59 3.77 -21.40
C LYS A 501 8.04 2.74 -22.37
N LYS A 502 7.80 1.53 -21.88
CA LYS A 502 7.31 0.40 -22.65
C LYS A 502 6.12 -0.25 -21.96
N ASN A 503 5.16 -0.70 -22.77
CA ASN A 503 4.08 -1.54 -22.28
C ASN A 503 4.59 -2.97 -22.11
N VAL A 504 4.61 -3.44 -20.89
CA VAL A 504 5.10 -4.78 -20.51
C VAL A 504 3.99 -5.60 -19.87
N MET A 505 4.09 -6.92 -19.97
CA MET A 505 3.24 -7.79 -19.19
C MET A 505 3.60 -7.67 -17.73
N VAL A 506 2.59 -7.58 -16.86
CA VAL A 506 2.75 -7.58 -15.42
C VAL A 506 1.84 -8.62 -14.78
N PHE A 507 2.20 -9.08 -13.61
CA PHE A 507 1.28 -9.81 -12.74
C PHE A 507 1.30 -9.23 -11.33
N THR A 508 0.18 -9.38 -10.66
CA THR A 508 0.02 -9.11 -9.23
C THR A 508 -0.81 -10.24 -8.64
N ALA A 509 -0.35 -10.83 -7.56
CA ALA A 509 -1.03 -11.97 -6.96
C ALA A 509 -0.85 -12.00 -5.44
N LEU A 510 -1.76 -12.68 -4.75
CA LEU A 510 -1.86 -12.74 -3.30
C LEU A 510 -1.97 -14.19 -2.85
N SER A 511 -1.23 -14.57 -1.79
CA SER A 511 -1.40 -15.86 -1.13
C SER A 511 -2.45 -15.83 -0.03
N GLU A 512 -2.93 -17.02 0.37
CA GLU A 512 -3.81 -17.19 1.52
C GLU A 512 -3.19 -16.73 2.85
N LYS A 513 -1.86 -16.55 2.89
CA LYS A 513 -1.17 -15.97 4.05
C LYS A 513 -1.13 -14.44 4.05
N GLY A 514 -1.79 -13.80 3.10
CA GLY A 514 -1.81 -12.35 2.98
C GLY A 514 -0.53 -11.73 2.43
N ILE A 515 0.27 -12.48 1.67
CA ILE A 515 1.53 -12.01 1.08
C ILE A 515 1.31 -11.72 -0.40
N SER A 516 1.58 -10.50 -0.82
CA SER A 516 1.51 -10.10 -2.23
C SER A 516 2.84 -10.30 -2.96
N ILE A 517 2.73 -10.70 -4.22
CA ILE A 517 3.84 -10.75 -5.17
C ILE A 517 3.53 -9.92 -6.40
N LEU A 518 4.55 -9.30 -6.96
CA LEU A 518 4.46 -8.47 -8.15
C LEU A 518 5.47 -8.94 -9.20
N GLY A 519 5.10 -8.84 -10.47
CA GLY A 519 5.97 -9.12 -11.59
C GLY A 519 5.87 -8.09 -12.68
N SER A 520 7.00 -7.68 -13.23
CA SER A 520 7.09 -6.81 -14.40
C SER A 520 7.97 -7.45 -15.47
N GLY A 521 7.45 -7.62 -16.67
CA GLY A 521 8.18 -8.21 -17.79
C GLY A 521 9.49 -7.48 -18.08
N ILE A 522 10.55 -8.23 -18.28
CA ILE A 522 11.85 -7.72 -18.74
C ILE A 522 11.77 -7.58 -20.27
N TYR A 523 12.26 -6.48 -20.81
CA TYR A 523 12.22 -6.19 -22.25
C TYR A 523 13.61 -6.07 -22.90
N ALA A 524 14.61 -6.57 -22.21
CA ALA A 524 15.93 -6.84 -22.78
C ALA A 524 16.39 -8.22 -22.32
N LEU A 525 16.95 -9.01 -23.20
CA LEU A 525 17.63 -10.24 -22.78
C LEU A 525 19.01 -9.84 -22.21
N PRO A 526 19.39 -10.34 -21.03
CA PRO A 526 20.75 -10.17 -20.53
C PRO A 526 21.72 -10.67 -21.60
N GLU A 527 22.76 -9.92 -21.91
CA GLU A 527 23.85 -10.47 -22.72
C GLU A 527 24.40 -11.69 -22.00
N ASN A 528 24.22 -12.87 -22.59
CA ASN A 528 24.85 -14.08 -22.09
C ASN A 528 26.33 -13.76 -21.93
N ASN A 529 26.85 -13.84 -20.71
CA ASN A 529 28.29 -13.83 -20.48
C ASN A 529 28.93 -14.95 -21.33
N LYS A 530 29.45 -14.55 -22.45
CA LYS A 530 30.27 -15.41 -23.32
C LYS A 530 31.53 -15.84 -22.61
#